data_293604f2911702e5f680d6f77091601f
#
_entry.id   293604f2911702e5f680d6f77091601f
#
_cell.length_a   1.000
_cell.length_b   1.000
_cell.length_c   1.000
_cell.angle_alpha   90.00
_cell.angle_beta   90.00
_cell.angle_gamma   90.00
#
_symmetry.space_group_name_H-M   'P 1'
#
loop_
_entity.id
_entity.type
_entity.pdbx_description
1 polymer ?
#
loop_
_entity_poly.entity_id
_entity_poly.type
_entity_poly.pdbx_seq_one_letter_code
_entity_poly.pdbx_strand_id
1 'polypeptide(L)'
;KERFEIIQSEIIPTRKIAAITDEPILWRYFVTPLRSALASMQVDEKEFMARTVMRINSQMHGAYVFSSGKNMGAFKAVGFPEDVGQFYKLEEYEGYSWTAHGRYPTNTPGWWGGAHPFTLLDYSVVHNGEISSYDANRRYIEMFGYKCNLQTDTEVITYIMDYLLRRQGLTLEEAASVIAAPFWSTIERKSEPDRQRLSYLRTVFSSLLIT
;
A
#
# COMPACT_ATOMS: atom_id res chain seq x y z
N LYS A 1 18.79 -18.39 7.60
CA LYS A 1 18.15 -18.54 8.92
C LYS A 1 16.66 -18.28 8.72
N GLU A 2 15.84 -19.16 9.23
CA GLU A 2 14.39 -19.01 9.24
C GLU A 2 14.00 -17.76 10.01
N ARG A 3 13.04 -17.02 9.49
CA ARG A 3 12.54 -15.79 10.09
C ARG A 3 11.05 -15.84 10.43
N PHE A 4 10.37 -16.83 9.87
CA PHE A 4 8.94 -17.05 10.00
C PHE A 4 8.64 -18.50 10.34
N GLU A 5 7.59 -18.70 11.08
CA GLU A 5 6.82 -19.94 11.14
C GLU A 5 5.72 -19.85 10.07
N ILE A 6 5.65 -20.83 9.18
CA ILE A 6 4.58 -20.94 8.19
C ILE A 6 3.46 -21.78 8.80
N ILE A 7 2.33 -21.15 9.09
CA ILE A 7 1.16 -21.81 9.66
C ILE A 7 0.40 -22.56 8.56
N GLN A 8 0.22 -21.91 7.42
CA GLN A 8 -0.48 -22.47 6.26
C GLN A 8 0.04 -21.83 4.99
N SER A 9 0.04 -22.58 3.90
CA SER A 9 0.28 -22.04 2.57
C SER A 9 -0.61 -22.74 1.54
N GLU A 10 -1.06 -21.98 0.54
CA GLU A 10 -1.94 -22.51 -0.49
C GLU A 10 -1.84 -21.70 -1.78
N ILE A 11 -2.12 -22.34 -2.90
CA ILE A 11 -2.43 -21.62 -4.14
C ILE A 11 -3.86 -21.08 -3.99
N ILE A 12 -4.07 -19.79 -4.24
CA ILE A 12 -5.39 -19.16 -4.16
C ILE A 12 -6.29 -19.83 -5.23
N PRO A 13 -7.43 -20.39 -4.83
CA PRO A 13 -8.37 -21.01 -5.78
C PRO A 13 -8.94 -19.96 -6.74
N THR A 14 -8.78 -20.19 -8.03
CA THR A 14 -9.31 -19.30 -9.07
C THR A 14 -10.18 -20.10 -10.06
N ARG A 15 -11.03 -19.38 -10.83
CA ARG A 15 -11.72 -19.91 -12.01
C ARG A 15 -10.97 -19.51 -13.25
N LYS A 16 -11.00 -20.38 -14.26
CA LYS A 16 -10.54 -20.01 -15.60
C LYS A 16 -11.57 -19.10 -16.26
N ILE A 17 -11.19 -17.85 -16.52
CA ILE A 17 -11.99 -16.84 -17.20
C ILE A 17 -11.27 -16.46 -18.49
N ALA A 18 -11.95 -16.54 -19.62
CA ALA A 18 -11.33 -16.31 -20.93
C ALA A 18 -10.78 -14.87 -21.11
N ALA A 19 -11.38 -13.92 -20.43
CA ALA A 19 -10.97 -12.51 -20.46
C ALA A 19 -9.77 -12.19 -19.55
N ILE A 20 -9.41 -13.09 -18.62
CA ILE A 20 -8.25 -12.93 -17.73
C ILE A 20 -7.10 -13.74 -18.32
N THR A 21 -6.04 -13.04 -18.73
CA THR A 21 -4.86 -13.64 -19.35
C THR A 21 -3.60 -13.30 -18.56
N ASP A 22 -2.54 -14.05 -18.80
CA ASP A 22 -1.22 -13.84 -18.20
C ASP A 22 -1.26 -13.80 -16.66
N GLU A 23 -2.14 -14.59 -16.07
CA GLU A 23 -2.25 -14.69 -14.62
C GLU A 23 -0.96 -15.21 -13.99
N PRO A 24 -0.43 -14.54 -12.96
CA PRO A 24 0.69 -15.07 -12.19
C PRO A 24 0.24 -16.24 -11.31
N ILE A 25 1.20 -17.00 -10.79
CA ILE A 25 0.89 -17.96 -9.74
C ILE A 25 0.51 -17.18 -8.48
N LEU A 26 -0.74 -17.29 -8.06
CA LEU A 26 -1.27 -16.60 -6.89
C LEU A 26 -1.14 -17.51 -5.66
N TRP A 27 -0.19 -17.17 -4.79
CA TRP A 27 0.09 -17.97 -3.60
C TRP A 27 -0.17 -17.18 -2.33
N ARG A 28 -0.80 -17.80 -1.35
CA ARG A 28 -1.07 -17.22 -0.03
C ARG A 28 -0.33 -17.97 1.06
N TYR A 29 0.33 -17.22 1.94
CA TYR A 29 1.00 -17.74 3.12
C TYR A 29 0.41 -17.10 4.36
N PHE A 30 0.07 -17.91 5.36
CA PHE A 30 -0.19 -17.46 6.72
C PHE A 30 1.07 -17.71 7.54
N VAL A 31 1.65 -16.64 8.06
CA VAL A 31 2.95 -16.68 8.71
C VAL A 31 2.95 -15.95 10.04
N THR A 32 3.77 -16.39 10.96
CA THR A 32 4.09 -15.67 12.21
C THR A 32 5.59 -15.38 12.24
N PRO A 33 6.01 -14.12 12.43
CA PRO A 33 7.42 -13.81 12.64
C PRO A 33 7.96 -14.48 13.89
N LEU A 34 9.14 -15.07 13.79
CA LEU A 34 9.81 -15.66 14.95
C LEU A 34 10.28 -14.57 15.93
N ARG A 35 10.05 -14.75 17.21
CA ARG A 35 10.49 -13.82 18.27
C ARG A 35 11.98 -13.51 18.20
N SER A 36 12.80 -14.52 17.89
CA SER A 36 14.24 -14.35 17.69
C SER A 36 14.59 -13.41 16.53
N ALA A 37 13.79 -13.45 15.45
CA ALA A 37 13.98 -12.56 14.31
C ALA A 37 13.60 -11.12 14.65
N LEU A 38 12.48 -10.90 15.36
CA LEU A 38 12.07 -9.59 15.85
C LEU A 38 13.11 -8.99 16.80
N ALA A 39 13.57 -9.78 17.78
CA ALA A 39 14.58 -9.34 18.75
C ALA A 39 15.92 -9.02 18.07
N SER A 40 16.36 -9.82 17.11
CA SER A 40 17.62 -9.59 16.40
C SER A 40 17.62 -8.31 15.56
N MET A 41 16.47 -7.87 15.10
CA MET A 41 16.29 -6.66 14.29
C MET A 41 15.83 -5.46 15.12
N GLN A 42 15.49 -5.66 16.40
CA GLN A 42 14.97 -4.64 17.32
C GLN A 42 13.78 -3.88 16.75
N VAL A 43 12.83 -4.60 16.13
CA VAL A 43 11.63 -4.04 15.52
C VAL A 43 10.39 -4.79 15.99
N ASP A 44 9.25 -4.11 15.92
CA ASP A 44 7.95 -4.74 16.10
C ASP A 44 7.55 -5.59 14.87
N GLU A 45 6.47 -6.32 15.01
CA GLU A 45 5.95 -7.21 13.97
C GLU A 45 5.56 -6.45 12.69
N LYS A 46 4.93 -5.29 12.83
CA LYS A 46 4.48 -4.49 11.66
C LYS A 46 5.66 -3.97 10.85
N GLU A 47 6.66 -3.43 11.52
CA GLU A 47 7.89 -2.96 10.85
C GLU A 47 8.66 -4.13 10.23
N PHE A 48 8.72 -5.27 10.91
CA PHE A 48 9.35 -6.47 10.38
C PHE A 48 8.66 -6.97 9.10
N MET A 49 7.32 -7.01 9.11
CA MET A 49 6.53 -7.40 7.93
C MET A 49 6.68 -6.40 6.79
N ALA A 50 6.60 -5.10 7.06
CA ALA A 50 6.80 -4.07 6.05
C ALA A 50 8.18 -4.17 5.39
N ARG A 51 9.26 -4.34 6.18
CA ARG A 51 10.61 -4.57 5.64
C ARG A 51 10.72 -5.86 4.83
N THR A 52 10.01 -6.90 5.24
CA THR A 52 9.99 -8.17 4.51
C THR A 52 9.31 -8.01 3.15
N VAL A 53 8.16 -7.34 3.09
CA VAL A 53 7.47 -7.01 1.84
C VAL A 53 8.38 -6.21 0.92
N MET A 54 8.99 -5.12 1.43
CA MET A 54 9.92 -4.29 0.64
C MET A 54 11.10 -5.12 0.10
N ARG A 55 11.64 -6.02 0.91
CA ARG A 55 12.75 -6.88 0.49
C ARG A 55 12.34 -7.86 -0.61
N ILE A 56 11.19 -8.52 -0.46
CA ILE A 56 10.69 -9.44 -1.48
C ILE A 56 10.46 -8.67 -2.78
N ASN A 57 9.71 -7.58 -2.72
CA ASN A 57 9.31 -6.82 -3.89
C ASN A 57 10.48 -6.15 -4.61
N SER A 58 11.62 -5.91 -3.96
CA SER A 58 12.78 -5.25 -4.56
C SER A 58 13.95 -6.16 -4.91
N GLN A 59 14.03 -7.35 -4.30
CA GLN A 59 15.23 -8.20 -4.41
C GLN A 59 14.94 -9.60 -4.95
N MET A 60 13.67 -10.05 -4.95
CA MET A 60 13.32 -11.39 -5.45
C MET A 60 12.72 -11.30 -6.84
N HIS A 61 13.45 -11.78 -7.83
CA HIS A 61 12.92 -11.86 -9.19
C HIS A 61 11.81 -12.91 -9.27
N GLY A 62 10.71 -12.55 -9.92
CA GLY A 62 9.56 -13.45 -10.13
C GLY A 62 8.63 -13.61 -8.93
N ALA A 63 8.84 -12.87 -7.83
CA ALA A 63 7.94 -12.86 -6.68
C ALA A 63 7.58 -11.43 -6.29
N TYR A 64 6.29 -11.21 -5.98
CA TYR A 64 5.78 -9.91 -5.55
C TYR A 64 4.67 -10.09 -4.52
N VAL A 65 4.80 -9.43 -3.38
CA VAL A 65 3.77 -9.38 -2.33
C VAL A 65 2.88 -8.17 -2.57
N PHE A 66 1.62 -8.40 -2.89
CA PHE A 66 0.63 -7.34 -3.10
C PHE A 66 -0.47 -7.29 -2.04
N SER A 67 -0.43 -8.20 -1.06
CA SER A 67 -1.31 -8.22 0.11
C SER A 67 -0.54 -8.76 1.30
N SER A 68 -0.51 -8.04 2.42
CA SER A 68 0.29 -8.39 3.60
C SER A 68 -0.42 -8.08 4.92
N GLY A 69 -1.71 -7.82 4.91
CA GLY A 69 -2.51 -7.52 6.09
C GLY A 69 -2.87 -8.76 6.90
N LYS A 70 -3.15 -8.58 8.20
CA LYS A 70 -3.67 -9.63 9.07
C LYS A 70 -5.17 -9.85 8.87
N ASN A 71 -5.92 -8.74 8.72
CA ASN A 71 -7.37 -8.72 8.66
C ASN A 71 -7.89 -8.17 7.33
N MET A 72 -7.04 -8.16 6.31
CA MET A 72 -7.34 -7.62 5.00
C MET A 72 -6.71 -8.50 3.92
N GLY A 73 -7.43 -8.70 2.83
CA GLY A 73 -6.92 -9.30 1.61
C GLY A 73 -7.12 -8.36 0.42
N ALA A 74 -6.21 -8.41 -0.54
CA ALA A 74 -6.34 -7.69 -1.80
C ALA A 74 -6.45 -8.69 -2.96
N PHE A 75 -7.28 -8.35 -3.93
CA PHE A 75 -7.46 -9.10 -5.16
C PHE A 75 -7.18 -8.16 -6.33
N LYS A 76 -6.29 -8.56 -7.22
CA LYS A 76 -5.85 -7.73 -8.35
C LYS A 76 -5.84 -8.56 -9.61
N ALA A 77 -6.34 -8.00 -10.69
CA ALA A 77 -6.22 -8.58 -12.02
C ALA A 77 -6.37 -7.50 -13.10
N VAL A 78 -6.06 -7.86 -14.33
CA VAL A 78 -6.39 -7.08 -15.53
C VAL A 78 -7.62 -7.71 -16.16
N GLY A 79 -8.73 -6.97 -16.23
CA GLY A 79 -10.02 -7.42 -16.76
C GLY A 79 -11.16 -6.53 -16.31
N PHE A 80 -12.36 -6.82 -16.76
CA PHE A 80 -13.54 -6.13 -16.24
C PHE A 80 -13.83 -6.56 -14.79
N PRO A 81 -14.45 -5.70 -13.98
CA PRO A 81 -14.71 -6.01 -12.56
C PRO A 81 -15.44 -7.34 -12.35
N GLU A 82 -16.41 -7.66 -13.23
CA GLU A 82 -17.18 -8.91 -13.20
C GLU A 82 -16.30 -10.14 -13.43
N ASP A 83 -15.38 -10.05 -14.41
CA ASP A 83 -14.45 -11.13 -14.73
C ASP A 83 -13.47 -11.36 -13.57
N VAL A 84 -12.97 -10.27 -12.97
CA VAL A 84 -12.07 -10.34 -11.80
C VAL A 84 -12.81 -10.96 -10.61
N GLY A 85 -14.06 -10.57 -10.37
CA GLY A 85 -14.89 -11.14 -9.31
C GLY A 85 -15.08 -12.65 -9.48
N GLN A 86 -15.41 -13.08 -10.69
CA GLN A 86 -15.58 -14.51 -11.02
C GLN A 86 -14.25 -15.28 -10.95
N PHE A 87 -13.15 -14.69 -11.42
CA PHE A 87 -11.82 -15.29 -11.40
C PHE A 87 -11.40 -15.65 -9.97
N TYR A 88 -11.52 -14.72 -9.04
CA TYR A 88 -11.18 -14.94 -7.64
C TYR A 88 -12.27 -15.60 -6.82
N LYS A 89 -13.42 -15.91 -7.39
CA LYS A 89 -14.59 -16.47 -6.69
C LYS A 89 -14.98 -15.59 -5.50
N LEU A 90 -15.09 -14.28 -5.70
CA LEU A 90 -15.32 -13.35 -4.61
C LEU A 90 -16.62 -13.61 -3.84
N GLU A 91 -17.57 -14.35 -4.45
CA GLU A 91 -18.78 -14.81 -3.78
C GLU A 91 -18.52 -15.80 -2.63
N GLU A 92 -17.33 -16.41 -2.56
CA GLU A 92 -16.92 -17.32 -1.48
C GLU A 92 -16.26 -16.58 -0.30
N TYR A 93 -16.01 -15.25 -0.43
CA TYR A 93 -15.37 -14.43 0.61
C TYR A 93 -16.37 -13.56 1.33
N GLU A 94 -16.20 -13.47 2.65
CA GLU A 94 -16.97 -12.57 3.50
C GLU A 94 -16.10 -11.42 4.00
N GLY A 95 -16.65 -10.20 3.99
CA GLY A 95 -15.98 -9.01 4.49
C GLY A 95 -16.98 -7.96 4.95
N TYR A 96 -16.68 -7.30 6.06
CA TYR A 96 -17.53 -6.22 6.58
C TYR A 96 -17.34 -4.89 5.82
N SER A 97 -16.27 -4.78 5.04
CA SER A 97 -15.98 -3.61 4.20
C SER A 97 -15.25 -4.04 2.93
N TRP A 98 -15.67 -3.48 1.81
CA TRP A 98 -15.09 -3.73 0.50
C TRP A 98 -14.72 -2.41 -0.17
N THR A 99 -13.49 -2.31 -0.66
CA THR A 99 -13.05 -1.21 -1.50
C THR A 99 -12.67 -1.75 -2.86
N ALA A 100 -13.25 -1.20 -3.92
CA ALA A 100 -13.02 -1.65 -5.28
C ALA A 100 -12.64 -0.47 -6.19
N HIS A 101 -11.87 -0.75 -7.23
CA HIS A 101 -11.47 0.22 -8.24
C HIS A 101 -11.31 -0.42 -9.61
N GLY A 102 -12.07 0.03 -10.58
CA GLY A 102 -11.89 -0.30 -11.99
C GLY A 102 -10.97 0.73 -12.65
N ARG A 103 -9.68 0.42 -12.71
CA ARG A 103 -8.71 1.31 -13.33
C ARG A 103 -8.75 1.22 -14.85
N TYR A 104 -8.89 2.37 -15.51
CA TYR A 104 -8.60 2.50 -16.92
C TYR A 104 -7.21 3.17 -17.07
N PRO A 105 -6.16 2.47 -17.55
CA PRO A 105 -4.82 3.03 -17.63
C PRO A 105 -4.77 4.13 -18.71
N THR A 106 -4.27 5.30 -18.35
CA THR A 106 -4.10 6.43 -19.28
C THR A 106 -2.64 6.60 -19.70
N ASN A 107 -1.72 6.59 -18.73
CA ASN A 107 -0.31 6.89 -18.94
C ASN A 107 0.62 5.67 -18.78
N THR A 108 0.11 4.54 -18.34
CA THR A 108 0.87 3.31 -18.13
C THR A 108 0.13 2.12 -18.73
N PRO A 109 0.83 1.09 -19.21
CA PRO A 109 0.17 -0.12 -19.74
C PRO A 109 -0.67 -0.78 -18.64
N GLY A 110 -1.78 -1.41 -19.05
CA GLY A 110 -2.56 -2.28 -18.17
C GLY A 110 -1.76 -3.55 -17.88
N TRP A 111 -1.47 -3.79 -16.60
CA TRP A 111 -0.78 -4.99 -16.16
C TRP A 111 -1.13 -5.31 -14.70
N TRP A 112 -0.89 -6.53 -14.26
CA TRP A 112 -1.31 -7.01 -12.94
C TRP A 112 -0.77 -6.15 -11.78
N GLY A 113 0.49 -5.76 -11.81
CA GLY A 113 1.08 -4.90 -10.78
C GLY A 113 0.46 -3.52 -10.70
N GLY A 114 0.04 -2.96 -11.84
CA GLY A 114 -0.59 -1.63 -11.92
C GLY A 114 -2.06 -1.62 -11.53
N ALA A 115 -2.72 -2.78 -11.39
CA ALA A 115 -4.11 -2.85 -10.96
C ALA A 115 -4.27 -2.41 -9.49
N HIS A 116 -5.41 -1.82 -9.16
CA HIS A 116 -5.76 -1.47 -7.77
C HIS A 116 -6.40 -2.66 -7.02
N PRO A 117 -6.41 -2.64 -5.68
CA PRO A 117 -5.83 -1.64 -4.81
C PRO A 117 -4.32 -1.77 -4.64
N PHE A 118 -3.68 -0.74 -4.09
CA PHE A 118 -2.33 -0.83 -3.55
C PHE A 118 -2.39 -0.97 -2.04
N THR A 119 -1.59 -1.88 -1.47
CA THR A 119 -1.69 -2.23 -0.06
C THR A 119 -0.34 -2.35 0.60
N LEU A 120 -0.29 -2.06 1.88
CA LEU A 120 0.79 -2.44 2.77
C LEU A 120 0.21 -2.68 4.16
N LEU A 121 0.51 -3.84 4.75
CA LEU A 121 -0.11 -4.29 6.00
C LEU A 121 -1.66 -4.23 5.89
N ASP A 122 -2.33 -3.64 6.86
CA ASP A 122 -3.78 -3.48 6.90
C ASP A 122 -4.28 -2.16 6.24
N TYR A 123 -3.44 -1.52 5.44
CA TYR A 123 -3.83 -0.34 4.66
C TYR A 123 -4.08 -0.70 3.20
N SER A 124 -5.18 -0.19 2.67
CA SER A 124 -5.57 -0.32 1.25
C SER A 124 -5.88 1.05 0.68
N VAL A 125 -5.29 1.37 -0.45
CA VAL A 125 -5.49 2.64 -1.14
C VAL A 125 -5.98 2.38 -2.56
N VAL A 126 -7.05 3.07 -2.92
CA VAL A 126 -7.52 3.23 -4.29
C VAL A 126 -7.50 4.72 -4.63
N HIS A 127 -7.10 5.05 -5.85
CA HIS A 127 -6.97 6.42 -6.29
C HIS A 127 -7.37 6.54 -7.75
N ASN A 128 -8.23 7.49 -8.04
CA ASN A 128 -8.60 7.87 -9.39
C ASN A 128 -8.27 9.35 -9.58
N GLY A 129 -7.06 9.62 -10.03
CA GLY A 129 -6.49 10.95 -10.21
C GLY A 129 -5.00 10.86 -10.54
N GLU A 130 -4.32 11.98 -10.43
CA GLU A 130 -2.87 12.10 -10.60
C GLU A 130 -2.31 12.88 -9.42
N ILE A 131 -1.14 12.48 -8.91
CA ILE A 131 -0.42 13.30 -7.92
C ILE A 131 0.57 14.22 -8.61
N SER A 132 0.72 15.41 -8.09
CA SER A 132 1.81 16.29 -8.51
C SER A 132 3.17 15.73 -8.05
N SER A 133 4.19 15.96 -8.84
CA SER A 133 5.58 15.65 -8.46
C SER A 133 5.84 14.18 -8.10
N TYR A 134 5.34 13.23 -8.89
CA TYR A 134 5.52 11.78 -8.68
C TYR A 134 6.96 11.41 -8.29
N ASP A 135 7.96 11.82 -9.08
CA ASP A 135 9.36 11.47 -8.83
C ASP A 135 9.91 12.05 -7.52
N ALA A 136 9.49 13.25 -7.14
CA ALA A 136 9.92 13.86 -5.88
C ALA A 136 9.37 13.08 -4.68
N ASN A 137 8.08 12.76 -4.69
CA ASN A 137 7.43 11.99 -3.65
C ASN A 137 7.99 10.56 -3.57
N ARG A 138 8.23 9.92 -4.71
CA ARG A 138 8.85 8.60 -4.78
C ARG A 138 10.24 8.63 -4.14
N ARG A 139 11.12 9.54 -4.55
CA ARG A 139 12.47 9.67 -3.98
C ARG A 139 12.43 9.95 -2.49
N TYR A 140 11.51 10.81 -2.05
CA TYR A 140 11.34 11.10 -0.64
C TYR A 140 11.03 9.84 0.16
N ILE A 141 10.01 9.06 -0.25
CA ILE A 141 9.61 7.87 0.51
C ILE A 141 10.66 6.74 0.42
N GLU A 142 11.40 6.65 -0.68
CA GLU A 142 12.48 5.68 -0.84
C GLU A 142 13.66 5.93 0.11
N MET A 143 13.89 7.16 0.58
CA MET A 143 14.90 7.48 1.61
C MET A 143 14.60 6.77 2.94
N PHE A 144 13.34 6.45 3.21
CA PHE A 144 12.91 5.74 4.41
C PHE A 144 12.84 4.22 4.23
N GLY A 145 13.41 3.69 3.14
CA GLY A 145 13.54 2.26 2.89
C GLY A 145 12.35 1.60 2.19
N TYR A 146 11.36 2.39 1.74
CA TYR A 146 10.34 1.89 0.82
C TYR A 146 10.93 1.71 -0.58
N LYS A 147 10.28 0.89 -1.42
CA LYS A 147 10.68 0.65 -2.80
C LYS A 147 9.44 0.67 -3.69
N CYS A 148 9.42 1.63 -4.62
CA CYS A 148 8.33 1.82 -5.56
C CYS A 148 8.71 1.17 -6.89
N ASN A 149 8.11 0.03 -7.20
CA ASN A 149 8.44 -0.80 -8.35
C ASN A 149 7.32 -0.86 -9.41
N LEU A 150 6.13 -0.38 -9.08
CA LEU A 150 4.95 -0.54 -9.92
C LEU A 150 4.67 0.66 -10.82
N GLN A 151 5.50 1.72 -10.69
CA GLN A 151 5.46 2.92 -11.54
C GLN A 151 4.08 3.62 -11.52
N THR A 152 3.43 3.64 -10.36
CA THR A 152 2.15 4.31 -10.17
C THR A 152 2.21 5.22 -8.96
N ASP A 153 1.50 6.33 -9.05
CA ASP A 153 1.35 7.30 -7.98
C ASP A 153 0.63 6.70 -6.75
N THR A 154 -0.30 5.80 -6.97
CA THR A 154 -1.05 5.15 -5.88
C THR A 154 -0.16 4.25 -5.02
N GLU A 155 0.86 3.61 -5.61
CA GLU A 155 1.88 2.89 -4.83
C GLU A 155 2.62 3.87 -3.89
N VAL A 156 3.03 5.02 -4.43
CA VAL A 156 3.72 6.06 -3.65
C VAL A 156 2.84 6.57 -2.52
N ILE A 157 1.57 6.88 -2.80
CA ILE A 157 0.59 7.32 -1.79
C ILE A 157 0.46 6.26 -0.68
N THR A 158 0.36 4.98 -1.05
CA THR A 158 0.21 3.89 -0.08
C THR A 158 1.39 3.83 0.90
N TYR A 159 2.60 4.00 0.41
CA TYR A 159 3.79 4.00 1.25
C TYR A 159 3.94 5.29 2.06
N ILE A 160 3.52 6.43 1.53
CA ILE A 160 3.44 7.67 2.28
C ILE A 160 2.44 7.54 3.43
N MET A 161 1.28 6.96 3.20
CA MET A 161 0.29 6.71 4.25
C MET A 161 0.84 5.81 5.36
N ASP A 162 1.50 4.71 5.03
CA ASP A 162 2.17 3.87 6.03
C ASP A 162 3.25 4.65 6.81
N TYR A 163 4.05 5.44 6.11
CA TYR A 163 5.06 6.29 6.74
C TYR A 163 4.46 7.29 7.73
N LEU A 164 3.44 8.01 7.33
CA LEU A 164 2.80 9.03 8.17
C LEU A 164 2.06 8.41 9.37
N LEU A 165 1.24 7.39 9.12
CA LEU A 165 0.39 6.80 10.16
C LEU A 165 1.18 5.90 11.10
N ARG A 166 1.98 4.98 10.57
CA ARG A 166 2.66 3.98 11.39
C ARG A 166 4.01 4.45 11.93
N ARG A 167 4.88 5.02 11.08
CA ARG A 167 6.24 5.41 11.53
C ARG A 167 6.28 6.78 12.20
N GLN A 168 5.47 7.72 11.74
CA GLN A 168 5.39 9.06 12.34
C GLN A 168 4.31 9.15 13.43
N GLY A 169 3.43 8.16 13.53
CA GLY A 169 2.38 8.11 14.54
C GLY A 169 1.31 9.18 14.38
N LEU A 170 1.13 9.72 13.18
CA LEU A 170 0.10 10.71 12.90
C LEU A 170 -1.29 10.06 12.88
N THR A 171 -2.29 10.82 13.26
CA THR A 171 -3.69 10.43 13.02
C THR A 171 -4.00 10.49 11.52
N LEU A 172 -5.10 9.86 11.11
CA LEU A 172 -5.55 9.90 9.72
C LEU A 172 -5.84 11.35 9.26
N GLU A 173 -6.41 12.17 10.14
CA GLU A 173 -6.70 13.58 9.88
C GLU A 173 -5.41 14.40 9.68
N GLU A 174 -4.41 14.17 10.52
CA GLU A 174 -3.09 14.80 10.38
C GLU A 174 -2.38 14.36 9.10
N ALA A 175 -2.41 13.07 8.78
CA ALA A 175 -1.84 12.55 7.54
C ALA A 175 -2.56 13.16 6.31
N ALA A 176 -3.89 13.28 6.34
CA ALA A 176 -4.65 13.96 5.31
C ALA A 176 -4.23 15.44 5.16
N SER A 177 -3.98 16.13 6.29
CA SER A 177 -3.51 17.53 6.29
C SER A 177 -2.06 17.67 5.79
N VAL A 178 -1.25 16.61 5.84
CA VAL A 178 0.07 16.60 5.21
C VAL A 178 -0.07 16.43 3.70
N ILE A 179 -0.89 15.48 3.26
CA ILE A 179 -1.09 15.13 1.86
C ILE A 179 -1.76 16.27 1.09
N ALA A 180 -2.84 16.82 1.66
CA ALA A 180 -3.58 17.97 1.13
C ALA A 180 -3.29 19.20 2.00
N ALA A 181 -2.05 19.68 1.97
CA ALA A 181 -1.59 20.73 2.86
C ALA A 181 -2.36 22.03 2.67
N PRO A 182 -3.06 22.54 3.69
CA PRO A 182 -3.82 23.79 3.59
C PRO A 182 -2.89 24.97 3.33
N PHE A 183 -3.39 25.99 2.63
CA PHE A 183 -2.63 27.24 2.41
C PHE A 183 -2.27 27.94 3.73
N TRP A 184 -1.14 28.63 3.77
CA TRP A 184 -0.72 29.38 4.94
C TRP A 184 -1.79 30.36 5.42
N SER A 185 -2.44 31.06 4.50
CA SER A 185 -3.56 31.96 4.84
C SER A 185 -4.76 31.26 5.49
N THR A 186 -4.94 29.97 5.25
CA THR A 186 -5.97 29.15 5.91
C THR A 186 -5.50 28.75 7.31
N ILE A 187 -4.23 28.38 7.46
CA ILE A 187 -3.64 28.02 8.75
C ILE A 187 -3.67 29.20 9.73
N GLU A 188 -3.33 30.41 9.26
CA GLU A 188 -3.31 31.64 10.05
C GLU A 188 -4.67 32.01 10.67
N ARG A 189 -5.78 31.57 10.03
CA ARG A 189 -7.14 31.80 10.52
C ARG A 189 -7.63 30.78 11.55
N LYS A 190 -6.85 29.76 11.83
CA LYS A 190 -7.20 28.71 12.81
C LYS A 190 -6.91 29.16 14.24
N SER A 191 -7.60 28.56 15.20
CA SER A 191 -7.31 28.72 16.65
C SER A 191 -5.92 28.20 17.00
N GLU A 192 -5.39 28.64 18.14
CA GLU A 192 -3.97 28.39 18.48
C GLU A 192 -3.54 26.92 18.43
N PRO A 193 -4.14 25.93 19.06
CA PRO A 193 -3.56 24.59 19.00
C PRO A 193 -3.54 24.04 17.54
N ASP A 194 -4.57 24.30 16.76
CA ASP A 194 -4.65 23.84 15.37
C ASP A 194 -3.64 24.56 14.48
N ARG A 195 -3.50 25.89 14.66
CA ARG A 195 -2.53 26.69 13.91
C ARG A 195 -1.11 26.21 14.12
N GLN A 196 -0.69 25.99 15.36
CA GLN A 196 0.64 25.49 15.68
C GLN A 196 0.85 24.09 15.09
N ARG A 197 -0.14 23.19 15.25
CA ARG A 197 -0.05 21.84 14.74
C ARG A 197 0.05 21.79 13.22
N LEU A 198 -0.82 22.48 12.50
CA LEU A 198 -0.81 22.53 11.04
C LEU A 198 0.44 23.20 10.49
N SER A 199 0.94 24.28 11.14
CA SER A 199 2.20 24.92 10.77
C SER A 199 3.39 23.96 10.92
N TYR A 200 3.42 23.22 12.01
CA TYR A 200 4.44 22.19 12.25
C TYR A 200 4.41 21.12 11.16
N LEU A 201 3.24 20.51 10.91
CA LEU A 201 3.08 19.47 9.89
C LEU A 201 3.49 19.96 8.50
N ARG A 202 3.02 21.15 8.10
CA ARG A 202 3.36 21.74 6.81
C ARG A 202 4.86 22.04 6.66
N THR A 203 5.54 22.37 7.74
CA THR A 203 6.98 22.66 7.74
C THR A 203 7.79 21.35 7.68
N VAL A 204 7.47 20.40 8.54
CA VAL A 204 8.22 19.14 8.68
C VAL A 204 8.08 18.26 7.43
N PHE A 205 6.87 18.21 6.86
CA PHE A 205 6.57 17.39 5.68
C PHE A 205 6.48 18.20 4.38
N SER A 206 7.15 19.34 4.32
CA SER A 206 7.12 20.25 3.16
C SER A 206 7.61 19.64 1.85
N SER A 207 8.35 18.53 1.91
CA SER A 207 8.82 17.79 0.73
C SER A 207 7.79 16.84 0.13
N LEU A 208 6.67 16.59 0.82
CA LEU A 208 5.57 15.79 0.33
C LEU A 208 4.57 16.70 -0.40
N LEU A 209 4.59 16.64 -1.72
CA LEU A 209 3.75 17.47 -2.60
C LEU A 209 2.78 16.55 -3.36
N ILE A 210 1.62 16.29 -2.78
CA ILE A 210 0.64 15.36 -3.37
C ILE A 210 -0.52 16.09 -4.07
N THR A 211 -0.70 17.35 -3.79
CA THR A 211 -1.74 18.19 -4.44
C THR A 211 -1.28 18.81 -5.73
#